data_587aa8c910f01d4fd42b3e6e10716724
#
_entry.id   587aa8c910f01d4fd42b3e6e10716724
#
_cell.length_a   1.000
_cell.length_b   1.000
_cell.length_c   1.000
_cell.angle_alpha   90.00
_cell.angle_beta   90.00
_cell.angle_gamma   90.00
#
_symmetry.space_group_name_H-M   'P 1'
#
loop_
_entity.id
_entity.type
_entity.pdbx_description
1 polymer ?
#
loop_
_entity_poly.entity_id
_entity_poly.type
_entity_poly.pdbx_seq_one_letter_code
_entity_poly.pdbx_strand_id
1 'polypeptide(L)'
;MPSSDALIVVEDWISEHFFTTDARKESFQKLVLDRRKQWDGEDVPTTRTRFTERASKLATMLAALYSEDLDEAARAEAAEQAHEELLRVLGYSTGEFRIRRDGPVRWFSTAGIEQSALAVVTARPVETPDQLMVKDARTLPTPWRPSEDAPDSEEVHSTSRLVSTLFAPKEGPSFALIMAGRWLVVAEKGRWPEGRYLAVDVQTVAERADLKKGGEVDRALTCLEAASLAPDADGHVWWSEALDESIKHTVGVSQDLREGVRESIEIIANEVVSRRRDRGLEPLSQDQAQPLAMQSLRFLYRILFLLYAEASPELGVLPVGAPQYDSGYSLDRLRELVQVPLVTQRSMAGTHLYESLGTLFRLVDRGNLEDVDDATTGLSFHSLRADLFRPQATALIDEVGLGNQALQQVLERLLLSKEQHGRKGRERGYISYAELRHHQLRRGLP
;
A
#
# COMPACT_ATOMS: atom_id res chain seq x y z
N MET A 1 -1.92 -13.29 -0.84
CA MET A 1 -0.48 -13.65 -1.06
C MET A 1 0.37 -12.60 -0.37
N PRO A 2 1.53 -12.94 0.20
CA PRO A 2 2.40 -11.92 0.74
C PRO A 2 2.75 -10.94 -0.38
N SER A 3 2.86 -9.66 -0.05
CA SER A 3 3.41 -8.63 -0.93
C SER A 3 4.76 -9.16 -1.47
N SER A 4 4.92 -9.19 -2.78
CA SER A 4 6.20 -9.58 -3.36
C SER A 4 7.22 -8.51 -3.00
N ASP A 5 8.34 -8.91 -2.41
CA ASP A 5 9.47 -8.01 -2.13
C ASP A 5 10.15 -7.49 -3.42
N ALA A 6 9.79 -8.04 -4.57
CA ALA A 6 10.23 -7.55 -5.88
C ALA A 6 9.39 -6.37 -6.40
N LEU A 7 8.19 -6.10 -5.84
CA LEU A 7 7.35 -4.96 -6.20
C LEU A 7 7.09 -4.12 -4.95
N ILE A 8 7.71 -2.96 -4.88
CA ILE A 8 7.69 -2.07 -3.72
C ILE A 8 6.83 -0.85 -4.05
N VAL A 9 5.73 -0.68 -3.33
CA VAL A 9 4.92 0.55 -3.35
C VAL A 9 5.41 1.47 -2.25
N VAL A 10 5.87 2.67 -2.61
CA VAL A 10 6.40 3.63 -1.63
C VAL A 10 5.38 4.73 -1.37
N GLU A 11 5.14 5.01 -0.07
CA GLU A 11 4.26 6.08 0.42
C GLU A 11 2.87 6.08 -0.27
N ASP A 12 2.24 4.88 -0.36
CA ASP A 12 0.92 4.71 -0.99
C ASP A 12 0.83 5.31 -2.42
N TRP A 13 1.86 5.11 -3.25
CA TRP A 13 1.81 5.51 -4.66
C TRP A 13 0.56 4.98 -5.37
N ILE A 14 0.14 3.79 -5.00
CA ILE A 14 -1.17 3.17 -5.26
C ILE A 14 -1.66 2.60 -3.93
N SER A 15 -2.98 2.56 -3.68
CA SER A 15 -3.52 1.98 -2.45
C SER A 15 -2.95 0.57 -2.22
N GLU A 16 -2.31 0.33 -1.07
CA GLU A 16 -1.71 -0.96 -0.76
C GLU A 16 -2.76 -2.07 -0.77
N HIS A 17 -3.93 -1.82 -0.19
CA HIS A 17 -5.02 -2.79 -0.22
C HIS A 17 -5.47 -3.12 -1.65
N PHE A 18 -5.66 -2.11 -2.51
CA PHE A 18 -6.00 -2.31 -3.91
C PHE A 18 -4.92 -3.11 -4.65
N PHE A 19 -3.66 -2.86 -4.35
CA PHE A 19 -2.51 -3.47 -5.00
C PHE A 19 -2.25 -4.91 -4.52
N THR A 20 -2.47 -5.23 -3.24
CA THR A 20 -2.11 -6.52 -2.64
C THR A 20 -3.26 -7.51 -2.52
N THR A 21 -4.52 -7.04 -2.55
CA THR A 21 -5.69 -7.92 -2.41
C THR A 21 -5.83 -8.89 -3.58
N ASP A 22 -6.16 -10.14 -3.29
CA ASP A 22 -6.45 -11.19 -4.27
C ASP A 22 -7.91 -11.14 -4.77
N ALA A 23 -8.69 -10.12 -4.39
CA ALA A 23 -10.08 -9.96 -4.81
C ALA A 23 -10.17 -9.95 -6.35
N ARG A 24 -11.15 -10.69 -6.90
CA ARG A 24 -11.36 -10.79 -8.36
C ARG A 24 -12.12 -9.61 -8.95
N LYS A 25 -12.54 -8.68 -8.13
CA LYS A 25 -13.24 -7.46 -8.53
C LYS A 25 -12.61 -6.28 -7.81
N GLU A 26 -12.50 -5.16 -8.51
CA GLU A 26 -12.02 -3.89 -7.93
C GLU A 26 -10.66 -4.01 -7.22
N SER A 27 -9.69 -4.63 -7.89
CA SER A 27 -8.34 -4.83 -7.37
C SER A 27 -7.31 -4.78 -8.49
N PHE A 28 -6.06 -4.52 -8.13
CA PHE A 28 -4.95 -4.59 -9.08
C PHE A 28 -4.81 -6.00 -9.68
N GLN A 29 -5.08 -7.05 -8.90
CA GLN A 29 -5.08 -8.43 -9.38
C GLN A 29 -6.04 -8.67 -10.55
N LYS A 30 -7.22 -8.03 -10.53
CA LYS A 30 -8.15 -8.08 -11.67
C LYS A 30 -7.53 -7.46 -12.92
N LEU A 31 -6.91 -6.29 -12.79
CA LEU A 31 -6.26 -5.60 -13.90
C LEU A 31 -5.14 -6.45 -14.51
N VAL A 32 -4.34 -7.11 -13.67
CA VAL A 32 -3.29 -8.06 -14.11
C VAL A 32 -3.90 -9.25 -14.86
N LEU A 33 -4.99 -9.82 -14.36
CA LEU A 33 -5.66 -10.95 -15.02
C LEU A 33 -6.31 -10.54 -16.35
N ASP A 34 -6.81 -9.32 -16.46
CA ASP A 34 -7.37 -8.80 -17.70
C ASP A 34 -6.26 -8.52 -18.72
N ARG A 35 -5.12 -7.97 -18.29
CA ARG A 35 -3.91 -7.84 -19.11
C ARG A 35 -3.40 -9.20 -19.58
N ARG A 36 -3.39 -10.18 -18.70
CA ARG A 36 -2.99 -11.54 -19.06
C ARG A 36 -3.89 -12.16 -20.14
N LYS A 37 -5.21 -11.91 -20.09
CA LYS A 37 -6.11 -12.38 -21.15
C LYS A 37 -5.83 -11.70 -22.49
N GLN A 38 -5.44 -10.41 -22.49
CA GLN A 38 -5.03 -9.72 -23.71
C GLN A 38 -3.79 -10.42 -24.32
N TRP A 39 -2.74 -10.62 -23.52
CA TRP A 39 -1.55 -11.34 -23.99
C TRP A 39 -1.82 -12.77 -24.48
N ASP A 40 -2.70 -13.50 -23.79
CA ASP A 40 -3.07 -14.88 -24.19
C ASP A 40 -3.93 -14.90 -25.49
N GLY A 41 -4.50 -13.79 -25.91
CA GLY A 41 -5.32 -13.65 -27.13
C GLY A 41 -4.59 -13.07 -28.33
N GLU A 42 -3.35 -12.63 -28.18
CA GLU A 42 -2.55 -12.07 -29.28
C GLU A 42 -1.80 -13.15 -30.06
N ASP A 43 -1.83 -13.07 -31.40
CA ASP A 43 -1.10 -13.98 -32.30
C ASP A 43 0.38 -13.58 -32.50
N VAL A 44 0.81 -12.45 -31.89
CA VAL A 44 2.19 -11.93 -31.98
C VAL A 44 2.92 -12.06 -30.65
N PRO A 45 4.27 -12.06 -30.62
CA PRO A 45 5.03 -12.14 -29.39
C PRO A 45 4.70 -10.96 -28.45
N THR A 46 4.07 -11.25 -27.33
CA THR A 46 3.68 -10.27 -26.30
C THR A 46 4.87 -9.94 -25.39
N THR A 47 4.73 -8.94 -24.55
CA THR A 47 5.69 -8.60 -23.50
C THR A 47 6.02 -9.82 -22.64
N ARG A 48 5.00 -10.60 -22.28
CA ARG A 48 5.15 -11.80 -21.50
C ARG A 48 5.94 -12.88 -22.21
N THR A 49 5.65 -13.14 -23.48
CA THR A 49 6.39 -14.13 -24.30
C THR A 49 7.87 -13.72 -24.40
N ARG A 50 8.13 -12.46 -24.77
CA ARG A 50 9.50 -11.91 -24.88
C ARG A 50 10.26 -12.01 -23.55
N PHE A 51 9.60 -11.66 -22.42
CA PHE A 51 10.22 -11.75 -21.10
C PHE A 51 10.56 -13.21 -20.74
N THR A 52 9.62 -14.14 -20.92
CA THR A 52 9.81 -15.54 -20.57
C THR A 52 11.00 -16.15 -21.35
N GLU A 53 11.15 -15.82 -22.65
CA GLU A 53 12.26 -16.28 -23.46
C GLU A 53 13.62 -15.70 -23.05
N ARG A 54 13.61 -14.52 -22.42
CA ARG A 54 14.83 -13.75 -22.10
C ARG A 54 15.13 -13.68 -20.60
N ALA A 55 14.27 -14.22 -19.72
CA ALA A 55 14.36 -14.07 -18.27
C ALA A 55 15.74 -14.47 -17.72
N SER A 56 16.26 -15.65 -18.09
CA SER A 56 17.58 -16.11 -17.64
C SER A 56 18.72 -15.20 -18.11
N LYS A 57 18.66 -14.72 -19.37
CA LYS A 57 19.65 -13.78 -19.90
C LYS A 57 19.58 -12.44 -19.16
N LEU A 58 18.38 -11.92 -18.95
CA LEU A 58 18.16 -10.65 -18.21
C LEU A 58 18.67 -10.74 -16.77
N ALA A 59 18.36 -11.84 -16.07
CA ALA A 59 18.87 -12.06 -14.72
C ALA A 59 20.40 -12.03 -14.67
N THR A 60 21.05 -12.72 -15.59
CA THR A 60 22.52 -12.74 -15.67
C THR A 60 23.10 -11.36 -15.99
N MET A 61 22.53 -10.64 -16.97
CA MET A 61 22.98 -9.28 -17.33
C MET A 61 22.84 -8.31 -16.16
N LEU A 62 21.70 -8.34 -15.46
CA LEU A 62 21.42 -7.43 -14.34
C LEU A 62 22.29 -7.77 -13.12
N ALA A 63 22.48 -9.04 -12.80
CA ALA A 63 23.37 -9.46 -11.72
C ALA A 63 24.83 -9.02 -11.96
N ALA A 64 25.31 -9.09 -13.20
CA ALA A 64 26.66 -8.69 -13.56
C ALA A 64 26.94 -7.20 -13.26
N LEU A 65 25.92 -6.33 -13.25
CA LEU A 65 26.10 -4.89 -12.98
C LEU A 65 26.61 -4.60 -11.56
N TYR A 66 26.45 -5.54 -10.64
CA TYR A 66 26.85 -5.40 -9.23
C TYR A 66 28.16 -6.15 -8.91
N SER A 67 28.85 -6.65 -9.94
CA SER A 67 30.19 -7.25 -9.76
C SER A 67 31.21 -6.21 -9.35
N GLU A 68 32.09 -6.57 -8.42
CA GLU A 68 33.22 -5.75 -7.98
C GLU A 68 34.30 -5.61 -9.07
N ASP A 69 34.33 -6.52 -10.05
CA ASP A 69 35.32 -6.56 -11.13
C ASP A 69 35.10 -5.48 -12.20
N LEU A 70 33.92 -4.84 -12.24
CA LEU A 70 33.59 -3.81 -13.22
C LEU A 70 34.02 -2.42 -12.74
N ASP A 71 34.83 -1.73 -13.54
CA ASP A 71 35.06 -0.30 -13.37
C ASP A 71 33.78 0.51 -13.73
N GLU A 72 33.79 1.81 -13.43
CA GLU A 72 32.62 2.66 -13.63
C GLU A 72 32.19 2.75 -15.11
N ALA A 73 33.13 2.79 -16.04
CA ALA A 73 32.84 2.90 -17.48
C ALA A 73 32.26 1.59 -18.03
N ALA A 74 32.86 0.46 -17.69
CA ALA A 74 32.36 -0.86 -18.09
C ALA A 74 30.98 -1.16 -17.49
N ARG A 75 30.74 -0.73 -16.22
CA ARG A 75 29.44 -0.85 -15.58
C ARG A 75 28.36 0.01 -16.28
N ALA A 76 28.70 1.22 -16.69
CA ALA A 76 27.80 2.09 -17.42
C ALA A 76 27.42 1.49 -18.80
N GLU A 77 28.39 0.95 -19.52
CA GLU A 77 28.16 0.28 -20.81
C GLU A 77 27.28 -0.97 -20.64
N ALA A 78 27.60 -1.83 -19.67
CA ALA A 78 26.82 -3.01 -19.36
C ALA A 78 25.37 -2.66 -18.95
N ALA A 79 25.19 -1.58 -18.17
CA ALA A 79 23.88 -1.09 -17.78
C ALA A 79 23.08 -0.61 -19.00
N GLU A 80 23.69 0.14 -19.93
CA GLU A 80 23.01 0.57 -21.15
C GLU A 80 22.57 -0.63 -21.99
N GLN A 81 23.41 -1.66 -22.14
CA GLN A 81 23.05 -2.90 -22.85
C GLN A 81 21.87 -3.64 -22.18
N ALA A 82 21.88 -3.75 -20.85
CA ALA A 82 20.80 -4.39 -20.09
C ALA A 82 19.48 -3.58 -20.21
N HIS A 83 19.58 -2.27 -20.14
CA HIS A 83 18.42 -1.36 -20.26
C HIS A 83 17.83 -1.41 -21.70
N GLU A 84 18.65 -1.48 -22.75
CA GLU A 84 18.17 -1.64 -24.13
C GLU A 84 17.44 -2.98 -24.31
N GLU A 85 17.95 -4.06 -23.72
CA GLU A 85 17.28 -5.36 -23.78
C GLU A 85 15.94 -5.33 -23.01
N LEU A 86 15.89 -4.69 -21.85
CA LEU A 86 14.66 -4.50 -21.08
C LEU A 86 13.63 -3.69 -21.87
N LEU A 87 14.02 -2.57 -22.48
CA LEU A 87 13.11 -1.75 -23.31
C LEU A 87 12.55 -2.56 -24.48
N ARG A 88 13.37 -3.43 -25.10
CA ARG A 88 12.90 -4.30 -26.18
C ARG A 88 11.89 -5.33 -25.67
N VAL A 89 12.16 -5.98 -24.55
CA VAL A 89 11.28 -6.98 -23.94
C VAL A 89 9.97 -6.35 -23.52
N LEU A 90 10.02 -5.16 -22.92
CA LEU A 90 8.85 -4.42 -22.43
C LEU A 90 8.03 -3.72 -23.55
N GLY A 91 8.45 -3.83 -24.81
CA GLY A 91 7.67 -3.33 -25.94
C GLY A 91 7.91 -1.87 -26.32
N TYR A 92 8.93 -1.21 -25.76
CA TYR A 92 9.27 0.18 -26.13
C TYR A 92 9.96 0.32 -27.48
N SER A 93 10.37 -0.76 -28.10
CA SER A 93 11.08 -0.79 -29.40
C SER A 93 10.21 -1.33 -30.55
N THR A 94 8.88 -1.33 -30.42
CA THR A 94 7.95 -1.91 -31.40
C THR A 94 7.75 -1.07 -32.67
N GLY A 95 8.36 0.11 -32.75
CA GLY A 95 8.22 1.01 -33.89
C GLY A 95 6.97 1.93 -33.84
N GLU A 96 6.12 1.77 -32.85
CA GLU A 96 4.92 2.60 -32.67
C GLU A 96 5.24 3.97 -32.08
N PHE A 97 6.42 4.11 -31.47
CA PHE A 97 6.84 5.33 -30.80
C PHE A 97 7.88 6.11 -31.60
N ARG A 98 7.76 7.44 -31.57
CA ARG A 98 8.85 8.35 -31.91
C ARG A 98 9.71 8.52 -30.68
N ILE A 99 11.01 8.21 -30.80
CA ILE A 99 11.98 8.29 -29.70
C ILE A 99 12.92 9.45 -29.95
N ARG A 100 12.95 10.44 -29.04
CA ARG A 100 13.95 11.50 -29.00
C ARG A 100 14.87 11.25 -27.82
N ARG A 101 16.17 11.29 -28.02
CA ARG A 101 17.19 11.17 -26.96
C ARG A 101 17.70 12.57 -26.57
N ASP A 102 17.89 12.77 -25.27
CA ASP A 102 18.42 14.00 -24.69
C ASP A 102 19.25 13.61 -23.44
N GLY A 103 20.53 13.32 -23.66
CA GLY A 103 21.41 12.80 -22.62
C GLY A 103 20.86 11.50 -22.00
N PRO A 104 20.64 11.46 -20.69
CA PRO A 104 20.10 10.28 -19.99
C PRO A 104 18.59 10.10 -20.18
N VAL A 105 17.90 11.02 -20.89
CA VAL A 105 16.44 11.00 -21.08
C VAL A 105 16.09 10.52 -22.49
N ARG A 106 15.15 9.61 -22.58
CA ARG A 106 14.49 9.21 -23.83
C ARG A 106 13.02 9.58 -23.75
N TRP A 107 12.58 10.36 -24.70
CA TRP A 107 11.20 10.81 -24.82
C TRP A 107 10.45 9.89 -25.77
N PHE A 108 9.37 9.31 -25.29
CA PHE A 108 8.48 8.47 -26.08
C PHE A 108 7.21 9.24 -26.39
N SER A 109 6.90 9.39 -27.67
CA SER A 109 5.66 10.00 -28.16
C SER A 109 4.97 9.07 -29.14
N THR A 110 3.65 9.01 -29.06
CA THR A 110 2.82 8.27 -30.01
C THR A 110 2.61 9.10 -31.28
N ALA A 111 2.50 8.46 -32.44
CA ALA A 111 2.28 9.16 -33.70
C ALA A 111 0.95 9.94 -33.66
N GLY A 112 1.01 11.25 -33.98
CA GLY A 112 -0.16 12.14 -33.94
C GLY A 112 -0.34 12.93 -32.63
N ILE A 113 0.42 12.62 -31.59
CA ILE A 113 0.43 13.38 -30.32
C ILE A 113 1.71 14.22 -30.28
N GLU A 114 1.59 15.54 -30.24
CA GLU A 114 2.75 16.44 -30.27
C GLU A 114 3.56 16.43 -28.98
N GLN A 115 2.94 16.09 -27.85
CA GLN A 115 3.57 16.07 -26.52
C GLN A 115 4.00 14.66 -26.09
N SER A 116 5.19 14.56 -25.53
CA SER A 116 5.67 13.31 -24.94
C SER A 116 4.96 13.04 -23.62
N ALA A 117 4.20 11.96 -23.57
CA ALA A 117 3.50 11.54 -22.35
C ALA A 117 4.36 10.67 -21.43
N LEU A 118 5.49 10.16 -21.93
CA LEU A 118 6.41 9.29 -21.16
C LEU A 118 7.87 9.73 -21.35
N ALA A 119 8.58 9.89 -20.23
CA ALA A 119 10.04 10.01 -20.20
C ALA A 119 10.66 8.72 -19.63
N VAL A 120 11.63 8.14 -20.34
CA VAL A 120 12.46 7.07 -19.82
C VAL A 120 13.81 7.65 -19.43
N VAL A 121 14.17 7.52 -18.15
CA VAL A 121 15.39 8.08 -17.58
C VAL A 121 16.36 6.94 -17.28
N THR A 122 17.55 6.98 -17.88
CA THR A 122 18.63 6.05 -17.54
C THR A 122 19.40 6.59 -16.34
N ALA A 123 19.51 5.79 -15.28
CA ALA A 123 20.27 6.07 -14.10
C ALA A 123 21.37 5.02 -13.89
N ARG A 124 22.36 5.33 -13.05
CA ARG A 124 23.37 4.37 -12.62
C ARG A 124 22.71 3.25 -11.83
N PRO A 125 23.21 2.00 -11.92
CA PRO A 125 22.75 0.93 -11.04
C PRO A 125 22.84 1.31 -9.57
N VAL A 126 21.79 1.05 -8.80
CA VAL A 126 21.69 1.29 -7.36
C VAL A 126 21.32 0.01 -6.62
N GLU A 127 21.74 -0.10 -5.36
CA GLU A 127 21.42 -1.27 -4.52
C GLU A 127 19.93 -1.24 -4.09
N THR A 128 19.44 -0.04 -3.76
CA THR A 128 18.06 0.15 -3.32
C THR A 128 17.43 1.36 -4.02
N PRO A 129 16.12 1.37 -4.30
CA PRO A 129 15.47 2.42 -5.07
C PRO A 129 15.45 3.78 -4.36
N ASP A 130 15.52 3.83 -3.04
CA ASP A 130 15.58 5.08 -2.25
C ASP A 130 16.84 5.90 -2.53
N GLN A 131 17.94 5.28 -2.95
CA GLN A 131 19.16 5.99 -3.37
C GLN A 131 18.89 6.95 -4.54
N LEU A 132 17.89 6.66 -5.39
CA LEU A 132 17.49 7.53 -6.49
C LEU A 132 16.78 8.80 -6.03
N MET A 133 16.25 8.80 -4.80
CA MET A 133 15.50 9.92 -4.23
C MET A 133 16.39 10.97 -3.59
N VAL A 134 17.67 10.67 -3.38
CA VAL A 134 18.62 11.59 -2.76
C VAL A 134 18.95 12.74 -3.73
N LYS A 135 18.59 13.97 -3.35
CA LYS A 135 18.64 15.16 -4.23
C LYS A 135 20.04 15.50 -4.75
N ASP A 136 21.08 15.22 -3.97
CA ASP A 136 22.46 15.59 -4.30
C ASP A 136 23.32 14.37 -4.69
N ALA A 137 22.72 13.18 -4.80
CA ALA A 137 23.43 11.98 -5.24
C ALA A 137 23.75 12.03 -6.74
N ARG A 138 24.94 11.57 -7.13
CA ARG A 138 25.33 11.44 -8.54
C ARG A 138 24.82 10.13 -9.12
N THR A 139 23.52 10.07 -9.39
CA THR A 139 22.85 8.88 -9.90
C THR A 139 22.67 8.88 -11.42
N LEU A 140 22.92 9.99 -12.11
CA LEU A 140 22.91 10.02 -13.57
C LEU A 140 24.26 9.56 -14.16
N PRO A 141 24.28 8.79 -15.25
CA PRO A 141 25.51 8.38 -15.94
C PRO A 141 26.25 9.57 -16.54
N THR A 142 25.52 10.54 -17.07
CA THR A 142 26.01 11.81 -17.60
C THR A 142 25.21 12.97 -17.03
N PRO A 143 25.86 14.13 -16.75
CA PRO A 143 25.13 15.33 -16.36
C PRO A 143 24.11 15.73 -17.42
N TRP A 144 22.99 16.26 -16.96
CA TRP A 144 21.96 16.76 -17.86
C TRP A 144 21.70 18.25 -17.64
N ARG A 145 21.39 18.99 -18.72
CA ARG A 145 21.04 20.42 -18.69
C ARG A 145 19.62 20.63 -19.23
N PRO A 146 18.79 21.44 -18.55
CA PRO A 146 17.40 21.68 -18.96
C PRO A 146 17.26 22.35 -20.32
N SER A 147 18.24 23.14 -20.77
CA SER A 147 18.25 23.83 -22.05
C SER A 147 19.69 24.11 -22.48
N GLU A 148 20.01 23.82 -23.75
CA GLU A 148 21.30 24.20 -24.36
C GLU A 148 21.45 25.72 -24.51
N ASP A 149 20.32 26.46 -24.64
CA ASP A 149 20.28 27.91 -24.83
C ASP A 149 20.40 28.70 -23.51
N ALA A 150 20.38 28.04 -22.36
CA ALA A 150 20.55 28.66 -21.06
C ALA A 150 21.95 28.36 -20.49
N PRO A 151 22.99 29.14 -20.83
CA PRO A 151 24.37 28.86 -20.44
C PRO A 151 24.61 28.85 -18.92
N ASP A 152 23.73 29.49 -18.15
CA ASP A 152 23.76 29.53 -16.68
C ASP A 152 22.92 28.43 -16.00
N SER A 153 22.31 27.50 -16.78
CA SER A 153 21.57 26.41 -16.14
C SER A 153 22.52 25.44 -15.45
N GLU A 154 22.28 25.23 -14.16
CA GLU A 154 23.03 24.30 -13.34
C GLU A 154 22.92 22.87 -13.89
N GLU A 155 24.06 22.18 -14.01
CA GLU A 155 24.09 20.78 -14.40
C GLU A 155 23.38 19.90 -13.36
N VAL A 156 22.49 19.06 -13.83
CA VAL A 156 21.76 18.10 -12.99
C VAL A 156 22.49 16.76 -13.03
N HIS A 157 22.89 16.28 -11.85
CA HIS A 157 23.60 15.00 -11.67
C HIS A 157 22.73 13.92 -11.01
N SER A 158 21.59 14.31 -10.45
CA SER A 158 20.74 13.47 -9.64
C SER A 158 19.45 13.14 -10.38
N THR A 159 19.04 11.86 -10.32
CA THR A 159 17.78 11.37 -10.88
C THR A 159 16.58 12.09 -10.28
N SER A 160 16.59 12.31 -8.96
CA SER A 160 15.50 13.01 -8.26
C SER A 160 15.29 14.42 -8.81
N ARG A 161 16.37 15.21 -8.98
CA ARG A 161 16.29 16.57 -9.56
C ARG A 161 15.88 16.54 -11.03
N LEU A 162 16.43 15.61 -11.81
CA LEU A 162 16.06 15.44 -13.21
C LEU A 162 14.57 15.22 -13.37
N VAL A 163 14.02 14.18 -12.72
CA VAL A 163 12.60 13.84 -12.83
C VAL A 163 11.72 14.98 -12.33
N SER A 164 12.10 15.66 -11.25
CA SER A 164 11.39 16.85 -10.76
C SER A 164 11.38 17.99 -11.81
N THR A 165 12.49 18.19 -12.53
CA THR A 165 12.58 19.19 -13.59
C THR A 165 11.71 18.80 -14.81
N LEU A 166 11.69 17.50 -15.19
CA LEU A 166 10.84 17.00 -16.27
C LEU A 166 9.34 17.15 -15.95
N PHE A 167 8.95 16.99 -14.70
CA PHE A 167 7.56 17.13 -14.25
C PHE A 167 7.11 18.57 -13.98
N ALA A 168 8.05 19.53 -13.81
CA ALA A 168 7.72 20.91 -13.48
C ALA A 168 6.85 21.62 -14.55
N PRO A 169 7.10 21.51 -15.88
CA PRO A 169 6.27 22.14 -16.89
C PRO A 169 4.85 21.56 -16.89
N LYS A 170 3.83 22.41 -17.11
CA LYS A 170 2.43 21.95 -17.19
C LYS A 170 2.26 20.87 -18.27
N GLU A 171 2.92 21.05 -19.39
CA GLU A 171 2.90 20.16 -20.57
C GLU A 171 4.00 19.08 -20.53
N GLY A 172 4.66 18.90 -19.38
CA GLY A 172 5.64 17.84 -19.17
C GLY A 172 5.00 16.44 -19.14
N PRO A 173 5.83 15.38 -19.15
CA PRO A 173 5.35 14.00 -19.16
C PRO A 173 4.49 13.71 -17.94
N SER A 174 3.46 12.87 -18.10
CA SER A 174 2.62 12.42 -16.96
C SER A 174 3.32 11.34 -16.15
N PHE A 175 4.14 10.52 -16.81
CA PHE A 175 4.90 9.44 -16.19
C PHE A 175 6.37 9.50 -16.59
N ALA A 176 7.21 8.97 -15.69
CA ALA A 176 8.60 8.67 -15.98
C ALA A 176 8.90 7.24 -15.55
N LEU A 177 9.63 6.50 -16.42
CA LEU A 177 10.22 5.21 -16.11
C LEU A 177 11.71 5.41 -15.86
N ILE A 178 12.17 5.17 -14.65
CA ILE A 178 13.58 5.29 -14.27
C ILE A 178 14.19 3.90 -14.31
N MET A 179 15.27 3.73 -15.04
CA MET A 179 16.00 2.46 -15.21
C MET A 179 17.33 2.56 -14.50
N ALA A 180 17.51 1.85 -13.40
CA ALA A 180 18.67 1.93 -12.51
C ALA A 180 19.24 0.53 -12.18
N GLY A 181 19.78 -0.13 -13.19
CA GLY A 181 20.22 -1.52 -13.10
C GLY A 181 19.05 -2.48 -12.93
N ARG A 182 19.01 -3.23 -11.82
CA ARG A 182 17.93 -4.17 -11.52
C ARG A 182 16.59 -3.48 -11.19
N TRP A 183 16.64 -2.21 -10.76
CA TRP A 183 15.48 -1.45 -10.37
C TRP A 183 14.88 -0.65 -11.52
N LEU A 184 13.59 -0.89 -11.79
CA LEU A 184 12.78 -0.05 -12.64
C LEU A 184 11.77 0.68 -11.76
N VAL A 185 11.79 2.02 -11.81
CA VAL A 185 10.92 2.86 -10.96
C VAL A 185 9.93 3.61 -11.82
N VAL A 186 8.66 3.45 -11.50
CA VAL A 186 7.55 4.19 -12.12
C VAL A 186 7.23 5.41 -11.25
N ALA A 187 7.43 6.59 -11.81
CA ALA A 187 7.09 7.86 -11.21
C ALA A 187 5.91 8.50 -11.93
N GLU A 188 4.98 9.09 -11.19
CA GLU A 188 3.84 9.85 -11.71
C GLU A 188 3.95 11.31 -11.25
N LYS A 189 3.63 12.24 -12.15
CA LYS A 189 3.85 13.68 -11.99
C LYS A 189 3.26 14.27 -10.71
N GLY A 190 2.03 13.88 -10.36
CA GLY A 190 1.32 14.42 -9.19
C GLY A 190 1.81 13.83 -7.85
N ARG A 191 2.40 12.62 -7.87
CA ARG A 191 2.83 11.87 -6.69
C ARG A 191 4.32 11.99 -6.41
N TRP A 192 5.12 12.26 -7.44
CA TRP A 192 6.58 12.38 -7.31
C TRP A 192 7.04 13.44 -6.29
N PRO A 193 6.44 14.66 -6.22
CA PRO A 193 6.83 15.65 -5.22
C PRO A 193 6.62 15.21 -3.77
N GLU A 194 5.75 14.21 -3.55
CA GLU A 194 5.47 13.61 -2.24
C GLU A 194 6.41 12.44 -1.92
N GLY A 195 7.39 12.12 -2.79
CA GLY A 195 8.31 10.99 -2.64
C GLY A 195 7.67 9.63 -2.94
N ARG A 196 6.55 9.60 -3.65
CA ARG A 196 5.74 8.41 -3.93
C ARG A 196 6.11 7.82 -5.29
N TYR A 197 6.38 6.52 -5.32
CA TYR A 197 6.72 5.79 -6.54
C TYR A 197 6.45 4.29 -6.40
N LEU A 198 6.45 3.58 -7.53
CA LEU A 198 6.46 2.12 -7.59
C LEU A 198 7.83 1.65 -8.07
N ALA A 199 8.50 0.78 -7.33
CA ALA A 199 9.76 0.18 -7.74
C ALA A 199 9.59 -1.33 -7.99
N VAL A 200 10.23 -1.82 -9.06
CA VAL A 200 10.23 -3.24 -9.43
C VAL A 200 11.66 -3.73 -9.58
N ASP A 201 12.02 -4.77 -8.82
CA ASP A 201 13.26 -5.51 -8.96
C ASP A 201 13.14 -6.54 -10.08
N VAL A 202 13.48 -6.15 -11.29
CA VAL A 202 13.34 -7.02 -12.47
C VAL A 202 14.31 -8.19 -12.45
N GLN A 203 15.45 -8.08 -11.78
CA GLN A 203 16.38 -9.20 -11.60
C GLN A 203 15.70 -10.29 -10.78
N THR A 204 15.16 -9.95 -9.61
CA THR A 204 14.45 -10.91 -8.74
C THR A 204 13.25 -11.53 -9.44
N VAL A 205 12.45 -10.74 -10.20
CA VAL A 205 11.34 -11.25 -11.01
C VAL A 205 11.82 -12.25 -12.06
N ALA A 206 12.94 -11.97 -12.74
CA ALA A 206 13.50 -12.84 -13.76
C ALA A 206 14.11 -14.13 -13.18
N GLU A 207 14.75 -14.07 -12.02
CA GLU A 207 15.32 -15.22 -11.31
C GLU A 207 14.24 -16.15 -10.77
N ARG A 208 13.18 -15.61 -10.15
CA ARG A 208 12.08 -16.42 -9.62
C ARG A 208 11.20 -17.03 -10.69
N ALA A 209 11.03 -16.31 -11.79
CA ALA A 209 10.25 -16.72 -12.96
C ALA A 209 8.87 -17.32 -12.57
N ASP A 210 8.12 -16.67 -11.68
CA ASP A 210 6.76 -17.11 -11.31
C ASP A 210 5.78 -16.85 -12.47
N LEU A 211 5.67 -17.83 -13.35
CA LEU A 211 4.83 -17.81 -14.55
C LEU A 211 3.37 -18.18 -14.29
N LYS A 212 2.94 -18.34 -13.03
CA LYS A 212 1.54 -18.59 -12.71
C LYS A 212 0.67 -17.46 -13.22
N LYS A 213 -0.58 -17.80 -13.56
CA LYS A 213 -1.54 -16.80 -14.02
C LYS A 213 -1.83 -15.76 -12.92
N GLY A 214 -1.50 -14.49 -13.20
CA GLY A 214 -1.56 -13.39 -12.23
C GLY A 214 -0.46 -13.47 -11.17
N GLY A 215 0.61 -14.24 -11.41
CA GLY A 215 1.80 -14.34 -10.55
C GLY A 215 2.71 -13.11 -10.66
N GLU A 216 3.89 -13.19 -10.03
CA GLU A 216 4.84 -12.08 -9.92
C GLU A 216 5.27 -11.52 -11.28
N VAL A 217 5.55 -12.40 -12.27
CA VAL A 217 5.91 -11.97 -13.62
C VAL A 217 4.79 -11.21 -14.29
N ASP A 218 3.54 -11.72 -14.25
CA ASP A 218 2.40 -11.03 -14.85
C ASP A 218 2.17 -9.66 -14.20
N ARG A 219 2.32 -9.55 -12.88
CA ARG A 219 2.20 -8.29 -12.13
C ARG A 219 3.29 -7.29 -12.51
N ALA A 220 4.55 -7.71 -12.50
CA ALA A 220 5.69 -6.85 -12.83
C ALA A 220 5.61 -6.32 -14.27
N LEU A 221 5.29 -7.19 -15.23
CA LEU A 221 5.17 -6.80 -16.65
C LEU A 221 3.97 -5.86 -16.87
N THR A 222 2.84 -6.10 -16.21
CA THR A 222 1.69 -5.18 -16.25
C THR A 222 2.06 -3.79 -15.73
N CYS A 223 2.96 -3.71 -14.73
CA CYS A 223 3.43 -2.41 -14.24
C CYS A 223 4.34 -1.68 -15.23
N LEU A 224 5.17 -2.40 -15.99
CA LEU A 224 6.35 -1.83 -16.65
C LEU A 224 6.25 -1.75 -18.17
N GLU A 225 5.36 -2.52 -18.81
CA GLU A 225 5.30 -2.55 -20.28
C GLU A 225 4.87 -1.23 -20.90
N ALA A 226 5.25 -1.03 -22.16
CA ALA A 226 4.94 0.19 -22.91
C ALA A 226 3.43 0.48 -22.97
N ALA A 227 2.59 -0.54 -23.12
CA ALA A 227 1.13 -0.41 -23.13
C ALA A 227 0.53 0.08 -21.79
N SER A 228 1.30 0.08 -20.70
CA SER A 228 0.85 0.59 -19.40
C SER A 228 1.30 2.02 -19.12
N LEU A 229 2.44 2.44 -19.67
CA LEU A 229 3.07 3.73 -19.36
C LEU A 229 3.01 4.74 -20.49
N ALA A 230 3.02 4.27 -21.75
CA ALA A 230 2.88 5.14 -22.90
C ALA A 230 1.41 5.36 -23.25
N PRO A 231 1.05 6.52 -23.84
CA PRO A 231 -0.32 6.77 -24.26
C PRO A 231 -0.71 5.86 -25.43
N ASP A 232 -1.95 5.42 -25.43
CA ASP A 232 -2.58 4.77 -26.58
C ASP A 232 -2.87 5.75 -27.72
N ALA A 233 -3.55 5.29 -28.77
CA ALA A 233 -3.92 6.11 -29.94
C ALA A 233 -4.85 7.28 -29.61
N ASP A 234 -5.60 7.18 -28.51
CA ASP A 234 -6.53 8.22 -28.03
C ASP A 234 -5.87 9.12 -26.96
N GLY A 235 -4.62 8.87 -26.61
CA GLY A 235 -3.85 9.63 -25.63
C GLY A 235 -4.07 9.20 -24.18
N HIS A 236 -4.76 8.08 -23.92
CA HIS A 236 -4.95 7.55 -22.59
C HIS A 236 -3.73 6.75 -22.15
N VAL A 237 -3.40 6.86 -20.87
CA VAL A 237 -2.34 6.07 -20.22
C VAL A 237 -3.02 5.12 -19.23
N TRP A 238 -2.80 3.83 -19.42
CA TRP A 238 -3.41 2.79 -18.56
C TRP A 238 -3.16 3.01 -17.07
N TRP A 239 -1.98 3.44 -16.67
CA TRP A 239 -1.68 3.75 -15.28
C TRP A 239 -2.53 4.88 -14.70
N SER A 240 -2.92 5.88 -15.50
CA SER A 240 -3.82 6.94 -15.03
C SER A 240 -5.17 6.35 -14.61
N GLU A 241 -5.72 5.44 -15.41
CA GLU A 241 -6.98 4.77 -15.11
C GLU A 241 -6.86 3.86 -13.88
N ALA A 242 -5.77 3.08 -13.78
CA ALA A 242 -5.51 2.19 -12.65
C ALA A 242 -5.37 2.95 -11.33
N LEU A 243 -4.71 4.11 -11.34
CA LEU A 243 -4.57 4.98 -10.17
C LEU A 243 -5.91 5.62 -9.78
N ASP A 244 -6.74 6.01 -10.75
CA ASP A 244 -8.08 6.53 -10.50
C ASP A 244 -9.01 5.45 -9.93
N GLU A 245 -8.91 4.21 -10.42
CA GLU A 245 -9.65 3.07 -9.88
C GLU A 245 -9.24 2.77 -8.43
N SER A 246 -7.93 2.83 -8.13
CA SER A 246 -7.40 2.70 -6.77
C SER A 246 -7.97 3.77 -5.82
N ILE A 247 -8.05 5.04 -6.26
CA ILE A 247 -8.64 6.13 -5.46
C ILE A 247 -10.14 5.86 -5.20
N LYS A 248 -10.89 5.45 -6.21
CA LYS A 248 -12.31 5.12 -6.06
C LYS A 248 -12.52 3.98 -5.07
N HIS A 249 -11.66 2.95 -5.12
CA HIS A 249 -11.68 1.85 -4.17
C HIS A 249 -11.44 2.32 -2.74
N THR A 250 -10.43 3.17 -2.52
CA THR A 250 -10.12 3.73 -1.19
C THR A 250 -11.27 4.58 -0.65
N VAL A 251 -11.92 5.37 -1.50
CA VAL A 251 -13.12 6.15 -1.11
C VAL A 251 -14.28 5.22 -0.73
N GLY A 252 -14.49 4.13 -1.46
CA GLY A 252 -15.50 3.11 -1.13
C GLY A 252 -15.27 2.48 0.24
N VAL A 253 -14.04 2.07 0.54
CA VAL A 253 -13.65 1.53 1.86
C VAL A 253 -13.90 2.55 2.98
N SER A 254 -13.58 3.83 2.76
CA SER A 254 -13.85 4.88 3.75
C SER A 254 -15.35 5.08 4.02
N GLN A 255 -16.20 4.92 3.01
CA GLN A 255 -17.65 5.00 3.17
C GLN A 255 -18.21 3.80 3.94
N ASP A 256 -17.74 2.59 3.62
CA ASP A 256 -18.12 1.37 4.31
C ASP A 256 -17.71 1.42 5.78
N LEU A 257 -16.53 1.97 6.10
CA LEU A 257 -16.07 2.17 7.47
C LEU A 257 -16.97 3.14 8.24
N ARG A 258 -17.37 4.28 7.63
CA ARG A 258 -18.30 5.24 8.28
C ARG A 258 -19.63 4.58 8.62
N GLU A 259 -20.18 3.80 7.70
CA GLU A 259 -21.44 3.07 7.93
C GLU A 259 -21.24 1.99 8.99
N GLY A 260 -20.13 1.25 8.94
CA GLY A 260 -19.75 0.28 9.96
C GLY A 260 -19.62 0.88 11.35
N VAL A 261 -19.03 2.07 11.48
CA VAL A 261 -18.96 2.83 12.75
C VAL A 261 -20.35 3.18 13.24
N ARG A 262 -21.23 3.72 12.37
CA ARG A 262 -22.60 4.08 12.74
C ARG A 262 -23.39 2.87 13.26
N GLU A 263 -23.37 1.76 12.53
CA GLU A 263 -24.04 0.53 12.94
C GLU A 263 -23.43 -0.05 14.23
N SER A 264 -22.12 0.06 14.43
CA SER A 264 -21.44 -0.42 15.62
C SER A 264 -21.84 0.35 16.87
N ILE A 265 -22.09 1.67 16.77
CA ILE A 265 -22.66 2.47 17.88
C ILE A 265 -24.01 1.91 18.31
N GLU A 266 -24.89 1.58 17.37
CA GLU A 266 -26.21 1.01 17.64
C GLU A 266 -26.11 -0.38 18.30
N ILE A 267 -25.18 -1.23 17.84
CA ILE A 267 -24.96 -2.57 18.44
C ILE A 267 -24.47 -2.42 19.88
N ILE A 268 -23.48 -1.59 20.14
CA ILE A 268 -22.93 -1.37 21.48
C ILE A 268 -24.03 -0.82 22.42
N ALA A 269 -24.76 0.18 21.98
CA ALA A 269 -25.80 0.81 22.80
C ALA A 269 -26.93 -0.20 23.14
N ASN A 270 -27.39 -0.97 22.16
CA ASN A 270 -28.41 -2.01 22.38
C ASN A 270 -27.92 -3.13 23.30
N GLU A 271 -26.67 -3.55 23.16
CA GLU A 271 -26.05 -4.54 24.05
C GLU A 271 -25.97 -4.05 25.50
N VAL A 272 -25.56 -2.80 25.72
CA VAL A 272 -25.51 -2.19 27.05
C VAL A 272 -26.91 -2.18 27.67
N VAL A 273 -27.92 -1.73 26.95
CA VAL A 273 -29.32 -1.71 27.44
C VAL A 273 -29.82 -3.12 27.76
N SER A 274 -29.58 -4.10 26.90
CA SER A 274 -29.95 -5.49 27.12
C SER A 274 -29.29 -6.08 28.36
N ARG A 275 -27.99 -5.91 28.50
CA ARG A 275 -27.21 -6.46 29.64
C ARG A 275 -27.57 -5.78 30.97
N ARG A 276 -27.88 -4.48 30.97
CA ARG A 276 -28.41 -3.77 32.15
C ARG A 276 -29.71 -4.41 32.62
N ARG A 277 -30.64 -4.64 31.69
CA ARG A 277 -31.92 -5.30 31.99
C ARG A 277 -31.70 -6.72 32.54
N ASP A 278 -30.82 -7.51 31.93
CA ASP A 278 -30.57 -8.90 32.33
C ASP A 278 -29.89 -8.99 33.70
N ARG A 279 -29.16 -7.94 34.10
CA ARG A 279 -28.56 -7.79 35.45
C ARG A 279 -29.49 -7.13 36.48
N GLY A 280 -30.70 -6.75 36.10
CA GLY A 280 -31.66 -6.06 36.99
C GLY A 280 -31.22 -4.65 37.39
N LEU A 281 -30.35 -4.00 36.59
CA LEU A 281 -29.95 -2.61 36.81
C LEU A 281 -31.06 -1.65 36.33
N GLU A 282 -31.10 -0.45 36.90
CA GLU A 282 -32.04 0.58 36.46
C GLU A 282 -31.90 0.85 34.97
N PRO A 283 -33.03 0.97 34.24
CA PRO A 283 -33.03 1.40 32.85
C PRO A 283 -32.36 2.76 32.69
N LEU A 284 -31.62 2.93 31.59
CA LEU A 284 -31.03 4.23 31.26
C LEU A 284 -32.14 5.25 31.01
N SER A 285 -32.01 6.43 31.61
CA SER A 285 -32.92 7.55 31.35
C SER A 285 -32.71 8.10 29.93
N GLN A 286 -33.70 8.83 29.41
CA GLN A 286 -33.59 9.43 28.07
C GLN A 286 -32.39 10.36 27.96
N ASP A 287 -31.99 11.04 29.02
CA ASP A 287 -30.83 11.94 29.08
C ASP A 287 -29.50 11.19 28.95
N GLN A 288 -29.46 9.87 29.23
CA GLN A 288 -28.29 9.03 29.13
C GLN A 288 -28.10 8.42 27.72
N ALA A 289 -29.06 8.57 26.83
CA ALA A 289 -28.97 8.03 25.46
C ALA A 289 -27.82 8.69 24.66
N GLN A 290 -27.70 10.01 24.70
CA GLN A 290 -26.61 10.73 24.04
C GLN A 290 -25.24 10.44 24.68
N PRO A 291 -25.07 10.50 26.02
CA PRO A 291 -23.84 10.01 26.66
C PRO A 291 -23.45 8.58 26.27
N LEU A 292 -24.40 7.63 26.21
CA LEU A 292 -24.11 6.26 25.80
C LEU A 292 -23.62 6.18 24.33
N ALA A 293 -24.25 6.92 23.43
CA ALA A 293 -23.81 6.98 22.03
C ALA A 293 -22.38 7.56 21.91
N MET A 294 -22.07 8.62 22.68
CA MET A 294 -20.73 9.18 22.72
C MET A 294 -19.69 8.23 23.34
N GLN A 295 -20.05 7.48 24.37
CA GLN A 295 -19.16 6.46 24.96
C GLN A 295 -18.96 5.29 24.00
N SER A 296 -20.00 4.87 23.25
CA SER A 296 -19.89 3.86 22.20
C SER A 296 -18.93 4.31 21.10
N LEU A 297 -19.02 5.55 20.65
CA LEU A 297 -18.10 6.13 19.68
C LEU A 297 -16.66 6.18 20.20
N ARG A 298 -16.44 6.56 21.47
CA ARG A 298 -15.12 6.55 22.10
C ARG A 298 -14.54 5.14 22.20
N PHE A 299 -15.37 4.14 22.51
CA PHE A 299 -14.95 2.74 22.53
C PHE A 299 -14.47 2.27 21.15
N LEU A 300 -15.20 2.64 20.09
CA LEU A 300 -14.80 2.36 18.71
C LEU A 300 -13.50 3.07 18.34
N TYR A 301 -13.33 4.34 18.74
CA TYR A 301 -12.09 5.08 18.49
C TYR A 301 -10.89 4.47 19.19
N ARG A 302 -11.02 3.84 20.37
CA ARG A 302 -9.94 3.06 20.98
C ARG A 302 -9.50 1.94 20.06
N ILE A 303 -10.44 1.17 19.52
CA ILE A 303 -10.14 0.04 18.62
C ILE A 303 -9.48 0.56 17.34
N LEU A 304 -10.08 1.59 16.70
CA LEU A 304 -9.55 2.18 15.47
C LEU A 304 -8.15 2.76 15.66
N PHE A 305 -7.92 3.45 16.78
CA PHE A 305 -6.61 4.00 17.11
C PHE A 305 -5.56 2.90 17.27
N LEU A 306 -5.90 1.79 17.94
CA LEU A 306 -4.95 0.68 18.12
C LEU A 306 -4.70 -0.07 16.82
N LEU A 307 -5.71 -0.27 15.95
CA LEU A 307 -5.54 -0.83 14.61
C LEU A 307 -4.60 0.04 13.77
N TYR A 308 -4.75 1.36 13.87
CA TYR A 308 -3.84 2.31 13.22
C TYR A 308 -2.43 2.26 13.81
N ALA A 309 -2.29 2.22 15.15
CA ALA A 309 -1.00 2.16 15.82
C ALA A 309 -0.25 0.86 15.52
N GLU A 310 -0.96 -0.27 15.36
CA GLU A 310 -0.38 -1.55 14.96
C GLU A 310 0.09 -1.54 13.49
N ALA A 311 -0.65 -0.87 12.61
CA ALA A 311 -0.27 -0.67 11.21
C ALA A 311 0.84 0.39 11.02
N SER A 312 1.18 1.14 12.07
CA SER A 312 2.19 2.22 12.05
C SER A 312 3.18 2.07 13.22
N PRO A 313 4.07 1.06 13.18
CA PRO A 313 5.01 0.78 14.28
C PRO A 313 5.91 1.96 14.64
N GLU A 314 6.17 2.86 13.71
CA GLU A 314 6.96 4.08 13.90
C GLU A 314 6.38 5.04 14.94
N LEU A 315 5.09 4.92 15.29
CA LEU A 315 4.47 5.70 16.36
C LEU A 315 4.94 5.28 17.75
N GLY A 316 5.53 4.08 17.90
CA GLY A 316 6.03 3.57 19.17
C GLY A 316 4.96 3.38 20.26
N VAL A 317 3.67 3.32 19.90
CA VAL A 317 2.55 3.13 20.84
C VAL A 317 2.41 1.67 21.27
N LEU A 318 2.59 0.75 20.33
CA LEU A 318 2.48 -0.69 20.54
C LEU A 318 3.83 -1.35 20.25
N PRO A 319 4.23 -2.37 21.05
CA PRO A 319 5.49 -3.09 20.87
C PRO A 319 5.38 -4.15 19.76
N VAL A 320 5.00 -3.73 18.55
CA VAL A 320 4.84 -4.56 17.35
C VAL A 320 6.18 -5.23 17.02
N GLY A 321 6.15 -6.52 16.69
CA GLY A 321 7.35 -7.33 16.44
C GLY A 321 7.95 -7.97 17.69
N ALA A 322 7.45 -7.64 18.90
CA ALA A 322 7.79 -8.40 20.10
C ALA A 322 6.97 -9.71 20.13
N PRO A 323 7.62 -10.91 20.25
CA PRO A 323 6.92 -12.20 20.16
C PRO A 323 5.76 -12.35 21.14
N GLN A 324 5.87 -11.77 22.35
CA GLN A 324 4.85 -11.80 23.37
C GLN A 324 3.64 -10.92 23.01
N TYR A 325 3.89 -9.78 22.35
CA TYR A 325 2.82 -8.92 21.83
C TYR A 325 2.11 -9.63 20.67
N ASP A 326 2.85 -10.07 19.67
CA ASP A 326 2.29 -10.68 18.47
C ASP A 326 1.48 -11.95 18.78
N SER A 327 1.92 -12.74 19.78
CA SER A 327 1.20 -13.96 20.19
C SER A 327 0.05 -13.72 21.16
N GLY A 328 0.06 -12.64 21.95
CA GLY A 328 -0.88 -12.43 23.08
C GLY A 328 -1.85 -11.26 22.89
N TYR A 329 -1.43 -10.18 22.27
CA TYR A 329 -2.14 -8.88 22.29
C TYR A 329 -2.42 -8.32 20.92
N SER A 330 -1.78 -8.81 19.83
CA SER A 330 -1.95 -8.29 18.47
C SER A 330 -3.41 -8.29 18.03
N LEU A 331 -3.82 -7.20 17.42
CA LEU A 331 -5.16 -7.02 16.84
C LEU A 331 -5.35 -7.85 15.57
N ASP A 332 -4.25 -8.26 14.89
CA ASP A 332 -4.31 -9.20 13.77
C ASP A 332 -4.96 -10.54 14.18
N ARG A 333 -4.76 -11.00 15.43
CA ARG A 333 -5.46 -12.17 15.93
C ARG A 333 -6.96 -11.98 16.05
N LEU A 334 -7.43 -10.75 16.27
CA LEU A 334 -8.87 -10.49 16.30
C LEU A 334 -9.50 -10.71 14.92
N ARG A 335 -8.76 -10.52 13.83
CA ARG A 335 -9.23 -10.81 12.46
C ARG A 335 -9.57 -12.28 12.29
N GLU A 336 -8.76 -13.18 12.85
CA GLU A 336 -9.03 -14.63 12.83
C GLU A 336 -10.20 -14.99 13.74
N LEU A 337 -10.20 -14.46 14.98
CA LEU A 337 -11.23 -14.75 15.98
C LEU A 337 -12.63 -14.27 15.55
N VAL A 338 -12.70 -13.16 14.82
CA VAL A 338 -13.95 -12.62 14.31
C VAL A 338 -14.63 -13.57 13.31
N GLN A 339 -13.84 -14.37 12.59
CA GLN A 339 -14.37 -15.34 11.61
C GLN A 339 -14.82 -16.68 12.25
N VAL A 340 -14.50 -16.89 13.52
CA VAL A 340 -14.88 -18.14 14.23
C VAL A 340 -16.36 -18.07 14.67
N PRO A 341 -17.23 -18.97 14.21
CA PRO A 341 -18.65 -18.96 14.61
C PRO A 341 -18.84 -19.20 16.10
N LEU A 342 -19.59 -18.33 16.78
CA LEU A 342 -20.04 -18.54 18.16
C LEU A 342 -21.30 -19.41 18.14
N VAL A 343 -21.20 -20.67 18.61
CA VAL A 343 -22.27 -21.67 18.45
C VAL A 343 -23.12 -21.88 19.70
N THR A 344 -22.65 -21.46 20.87
CA THR A 344 -23.37 -21.67 22.13
C THR A 344 -23.78 -20.35 22.79
N GLN A 345 -24.89 -20.36 23.53
CA GLN A 345 -25.33 -19.20 24.32
C GLN A 345 -24.23 -18.71 25.27
N ARG A 346 -23.47 -19.62 25.86
CA ARG A 346 -22.36 -19.28 26.75
C ARG A 346 -21.22 -18.58 26.01
N SER A 347 -20.89 -19.01 24.80
CA SER A 347 -19.84 -18.36 23.98
C SER A 347 -20.29 -16.99 23.50
N MET A 348 -21.58 -16.84 23.15
CA MET A 348 -22.16 -15.58 22.69
C MET A 348 -22.24 -14.54 23.82
N ALA A 349 -22.71 -14.93 25.00
CA ALA A 349 -22.91 -14.05 26.14
C ALA A 349 -21.64 -13.81 26.96
N GLY A 350 -20.59 -14.60 26.76
CA GLY A 350 -19.27 -14.42 27.43
C GLY A 350 -18.64 -13.07 27.09
N THR A 351 -17.65 -12.63 27.88
CA THR A 351 -17.03 -11.30 27.81
C THR A 351 -15.53 -11.32 27.51
N HIS A 352 -14.99 -12.47 27.14
CA HIS A 352 -13.53 -12.63 27.01
C HIS A 352 -12.91 -11.72 25.92
N LEU A 353 -13.61 -11.46 24.80
CA LEU A 353 -13.12 -10.50 23.80
C LEU A 353 -13.05 -9.07 24.37
N TYR A 354 -14.08 -8.70 25.14
CA TYR A 354 -14.15 -7.40 25.79
C TYR A 354 -13.03 -7.25 26.86
N GLU A 355 -12.79 -8.27 27.67
CA GLU A 355 -11.76 -8.31 28.70
C GLU A 355 -10.35 -8.26 28.09
N SER A 356 -10.12 -8.94 26.97
CA SER A 356 -8.85 -8.91 26.25
C SER A 356 -8.56 -7.51 25.72
N LEU A 357 -9.52 -6.86 25.03
CA LEU A 357 -9.38 -5.47 24.59
C LEU A 357 -9.21 -4.51 25.77
N GLY A 358 -9.97 -4.69 26.85
CA GLY A 358 -9.85 -3.89 28.06
C GLY A 358 -8.47 -3.98 28.72
N THR A 359 -7.83 -5.14 28.64
CA THR A 359 -6.44 -5.31 29.10
C THR A 359 -5.47 -4.52 28.24
N LEU A 360 -5.60 -4.59 26.91
CA LEU A 360 -4.77 -3.82 25.98
C LEU A 360 -4.98 -2.31 26.17
N PHE A 361 -6.23 -1.84 26.33
CA PHE A 361 -6.54 -0.43 26.62
C PHE A 361 -5.85 0.07 27.90
N ARG A 362 -5.81 -0.74 28.96
CA ARG A 362 -5.12 -0.39 30.21
C ARG A 362 -3.60 -0.33 30.03
N LEU A 363 -3.02 -1.27 29.30
CA LEU A 363 -1.58 -1.28 28.99
C LEU A 363 -1.18 -0.04 28.18
N VAL A 364 -1.99 0.37 27.23
CA VAL A 364 -1.75 1.58 26.44
C VAL A 364 -1.93 2.86 27.28
N ASP A 365 -2.94 2.89 28.17
CA ASP A 365 -3.18 4.06 29.04
C ASP A 365 -2.06 4.25 30.06
N ARG A 366 -1.71 3.18 30.80
CA ARG A 366 -0.83 3.26 31.98
C ARG A 366 0.59 2.82 31.72
N GLY A 367 0.83 2.01 30.69
CA GLY A 367 2.08 1.32 30.49
C GLY A 367 2.24 0.15 31.48
N ASN A 368 3.42 -0.48 31.46
CA ASN A 368 3.83 -1.51 32.41
C ASN A 368 5.27 -1.30 32.93
N LEU A 369 5.83 -0.10 32.72
CA LEU A 369 7.24 0.19 33.10
C LEU A 369 7.43 0.44 34.61
N GLU A 370 6.35 0.65 35.37
CA GLU A 370 6.42 0.91 36.81
C GLU A 370 6.61 -0.36 37.66
N ASP A 371 6.34 -1.55 37.11
CA ASP A 371 6.43 -2.86 37.81
C ASP A 371 7.68 -3.68 37.43
N VAL A 372 8.66 -3.11 36.73
CA VAL A 372 9.81 -3.88 36.21
C VAL A 372 10.98 -3.86 37.19
N ASP A 373 10.81 -4.54 38.31
CA ASP A 373 11.93 -5.21 39.00
C ASP A 373 12.19 -6.64 38.47
N ASP A 374 11.38 -7.09 37.49
CA ASP A 374 11.48 -8.42 36.91
C ASP A 374 11.80 -8.35 35.40
N ALA A 375 13.10 -8.41 35.07
CA ALA A 375 13.67 -8.43 33.73
C ALA A 375 13.23 -9.66 32.87
N THR A 376 12.19 -10.39 33.29
CA THR A 376 11.78 -11.67 32.69
C THR A 376 10.68 -11.60 31.65
N THR A 377 9.94 -10.47 31.47
CA THR A 377 8.80 -10.46 30.59
C THR A 377 9.03 -9.85 29.19
N GLY A 378 10.13 -9.12 28.95
CA GLY A 378 10.53 -8.64 27.60
C GLY A 378 9.49 -7.77 26.85
N LEU A 379 8.31 -7.51 27.44
CA LEU A 379 7.23 -6.75 26.83
C LEU A 379 7.07 -5.41 27.56
N SER A 380 7.36 -4.30 26.89
CA SER A 380 7.24 -2.96 27.46
C SER A 380 6.22 -2.11 26.71
N PHE A 381 5.28 -1.52 27.44
CA PHE A 381 4.35 -0.51 26.93
C PHE A 381 4.69 0.85 27.52
N HIS A 382 4.80 1.85 26.65
CA HIS A 382 4.90 3.25 27.07
C HIS A 382 3.50 3.80 27.35
N SER A 383 3.31 4.46 28.50
CA SER A 383 2.00 5.04 28.84
C SER A 383 1.64 6.20 27.95
N LEU A 384 0.50 6.10 27.26
CA LEU A 384 -0.01 7.19 26.40
C LEU A 384 -0.73 8.26 27.21
N ARG A 385 -1.39 7.90 28.32
CA ARG A 385 -2.18 8.78 29.23
C ARG A 385 -3.19 9.70 28.51
N ALA A 386 -3.74 9.22 27.40
CA ALA A 386 -4.72 9.99 26.61
C ALA A 386 -6.13 9.89 27.21
N ASP A 387 -6.89 10.99 27.17
CA ASP A 387 -8.26 11.04 27.70
C ASP A 387 -9.18 9.97 27.09
N LEU A 388 -8.91 9.57 25.87
CA LEU A 388 -9.64 8.51 25.16
C LEU A 388 -9.60 7.17 25.91
N PHE A 389 -8.48 6.81 26.55
CA PHE A 389 -8.29 5.54 27.23
C PHE A 389 -8.67 5.54 28.72
N ARG A 390 -9.00 6.70 29.30
CA ARG A 390 -9.41 6.80 30.70
C ARG A 390 -10.71 6.02 30.96
N PRO A 391 -10.88 5.39 32.14
CA PRO A 391 -12.10 4.64 32.49
C PRO A 391 -13.41 5.43 32.32
N GLN A 392 -13.38 6.72 32.63
CA GLN A 392 -14.57 7.60 32.52
C GLN A 392 -15.09 7.75 31.08
N ALA A 393 -14.22 7.52 30.09
CA ALA A 393 -14.60 7.68 28.68
C ALA A 393 -15.62 6.64 28.21
N THR A 394 -15.73 5.48 28.89
CA THR A 394 -16.61 4.35 28.54
C THR A 394 -17.35 3.75 29.76
N ALA A 395 -17.57 4.53 30.83
CA ALA A 395 -18.07 4.05 32.10
C ALA A 395 -19.40 3.27 32.02
N LEU A 396 -20.37 3.72 31.20
CA LEU A 396 -21.65 3.01 31.00
C LEU A 396 -21.49 1.66 30.33
N ILE A 397 -20.48 1.51 29.47
CA ILE A 397 -20.14 0.25 28.79
C ILE A 397 -19.42 -0.65 29.80
N ASP A 398 -18.45 -0.09 30.54
CA ASP A 398 -17.61 -0.82 31.48
C ASP A 398 -18.42 -1.39 32.65
N GLU A 399 -19.53 -0.76 33.02
CA GLU A 399 -20.46 -1.23 34.07
C GLU A 399 -21.04 -2.63 33.74
N VAL A 400 -21.32 -2.89 32.47
CA VAL A 400 -21.95 -4.15 32.03
C VAL A 400 -21.04 -5.02 31.17
N GLY A 401 -19.98 -4.47 30.60
CA GLY A 401 -19.16 -5.11 29.59
C GLY A 401 -19.96 -5.41 28.30
N LEU A 402 -19.29 -5.91 27.28
CA LEU A 402 -19.93 -6.32 26.02
C LEU A 402 -19.84 -7.82 25.84
N GLY A 403 -20.92 -8.45 25.37
CA GLY A 403 -20.94 -9.86 25.00
C GLY A 403 -20.08 -10.12 23.76
N ASN A 404 -19.52 -11.33 23.68
CA ASN A 404 -18.67 -11.71 22.56
C ASN A 404 -19.39 -11.59 21.21
N GLN A 405 -20.70 -11.91 21.15
CA GLN A 405 -21.49 -11.81 19.93
C GLN A 405 -21.59 -10.35 19.43
N ALA A 406 -21.94 -9.43 20.34
CA ALA A 406 -22.04 -8.02 19.98
C ALA A 406 -20.67 -7.45 19.57
N LEU A 407 -19.62 -7.79 20.33
CA LEU A 407 -18.29 -7.30 20.03
C LEU A 407 -17.71 -7.93 18.76
N GLN A 408 -18.00 -9.21 18.46
CA GLN A 408 -17.66 -9.85 17.20
C GLN A 408 -18.30 -9.11 16.03
N GLN A 409 -19.61 -8.79 16.12
CA GLN A 409 -20.31 -8.02 15.08
C GLN A 409 -19.73 -6.62 14.87
N VAL A 410 -19.31 -5.95 15.93
CA VAL A 410 -18.61 -4.66 15.86
C VAL A 410 -17.27 -4.80 15.15
N LEU A 411 -16.45 -5.77 15.55
CA LEU A 411 -15.15 -6.02 14.95
C LEU A 411 -15.26 -6.44 13.47
N GLU A 412 -16.28 -7.22 13.10
CA GLU A 412 -16.56 -7.55 11.69
C GLU A 412 -16.75 -6.29 10.84
N ARG A 413 -17.49 -5.30 11.35
CA ARG A 413 -17.74 -4.06 10.63
C ARG A 413 -16.53 -3.13 10.54
N LEU A 414 -15.63 -3.23 11.49
CA LEU A 414 -14.40 -2.44 11.49
C LEU A 414 -13.29 -3.10 10.68
N LEU A 415 -13.17 -4.43 10.71
CA LEU A 415 -12.05 -5.17 10.14
C LEU A 415 -12.30 -5.70 8.73
N LEU A 416 -13.56 -5.92 8.35
CA LEU A 416 -13.93 -6.54 7.08
C LEU A 416 -14.71 -5.57 6.19
N SER A 417 -14.39 -5.56 4.90
CA SER A 417 -15.19 -4.86 3.89
C SER A 417 -16.56 -5.53 3.73
N LYS A 418 -17.53 -4.81 3.16
CA LYS A 418 -18.85 -5.40 2.85
C LYS A 418 -18.72 -6.62 1.93
N GLU A 419 -19.59 -7.60 2.14
CA GLU A 419 -19.66 -8.80 1.30
C GLU A 419 -19.95 -8.41 -0.15
N GLN A 420 -19.04 -8.78 -1.05
CA GLN A 420 -19.31 -8.73 -2.48
C GLN A 420 -19.85 -10.10 -2.94
N HIS A 421 -21.00 -10.10 -3.60
CA HIS A 421 -21.60 -11.33 -4.16
C HIS A 421 -20.79 -11.81 -5.36
N GLY A 422 -19.94 -12.79 -5.16
CA GLY A 422 -19.21 -13.50 -6.21
C GLY A 422 -19.87 -14.86 -6.52
N ARG A 423 -19.65 -15.37 -7.76
CA ARG A 423 -20.24 -16.63 -8.25
C ARG A 423 -19.85 -17.90 -7.48
N LYS A 424 -18.93 -17.84 -6.51
CA LYS A 424 -18.39 -18.99 -5.75
C LYS A 424 -18.29 -18.81 -4.22
N GLY A 425 -18.97 -17.84 -3.63
CA GLY A 425 -18.93 -17.67 -2.17
C GLY A 425 -18.87 -16.20 -1.76
N ARG A 426 -19.10 -15.99 -0.48
CA ARG A 426 -19.01 -14.67 0.17
C ARG A 426 -17.53 -14.44 0.52
N GLU A 427 -16.85 -13.60 -0.22
CA GLU A 427 -15.47 -13.19 0.10
C GLU A 427 -15.52 -11.76 0.68
N ARG A 428 -14.99 -11.59 1.89
CA ARG A 428 -14.77 -10.29 2.54
C ARG A 428 -13.28 -10.03 2.59
N GLY A 429 -12.84 -8.86 2.14
CA GLY A 429 -11.47 -8.39 2.30
C GLY A 429 -11.26 -7.75 3.67
N TYR A 430 -10.02 -7.68 4.14
CA TYR A 430 -9.66 -6.90 5.34
C TYR A 430 -9.51 -5.43 5.00
N ILE A 431 -9.96 -4.55 5.90
CA ILE A 431 -9.73 -3.09 5.80
C ILE A 431 -8.30 -2.80 6.25
N SER A 432 -7.51 -2.15 5.39
CA SER A 432 -6.17 -1.67 5.74
C SER A 432 -6.25 -0.31 6.44
N TYR A 433 -5.73 -0.23 7.66
CA TYR A 433 -5.71 1.01 8.44
C TYR A 433 -4.51 1.90 8.14
N ALA A 434 -3.45 1.37 7.53
CA ALA A 434 -2.32 2.14 7.07
C ALA A 434 -2.71 3.20 6.02
N GLU A 435 -3.71 2.91 5.18
CA GLU A 435 -4.16 3.78 4.10
C GLU A 435 -5.05 4.95 4.53
N LEU A 436 -5.67 4.89 5.71
CA LEU A 436 -6.54 5.96 6.20
C LEU A 436 -5.79 7.26 6.52
N ARG A 437 -4.45 7.20 6.60
CA ARG A 437 -3.55 8.29 6.97
C ARG A 437 -3.63 9.51 6.05
N HIS A 438 -3.71 9.33 4.74
CA HIS A 438 -3.58 10.44 3.79
C HIS A 438 -4.87 11.17 3.45
N HIS A 439 -6.01 10.49 3.54
CA HIS A 439 -7.28 11.07 3.11
C HIS A 439 -7.95 11.95 4.18
N GLN A 440 -7.71 11.70 5.46
CA GLN A 440 -8.34 12.42 6.58
C GLN A 440 -7.58 13.69 6.97
N LEU A 441 -6.25 13.73 6.82
CA LEU A 441 -5.43 14.90 7.12
C LEU A 441 -5.65 16.07 6.14
N ARG A 442 -6.07 15.80 4.89
CA ARG A 442 -6.40 16.84 3.89
C ARG A 442 -7.80 17.46 4.04
N ARG A 443 -8.72 16.85 4.80
CA ARG A 443 -10.10 17.32 4.93
C ARG A 443 -10.45 17.89 6.30
N GLY A 444 -9.45 18.18 7.16
CA GLY A 444 -9.70 18.76 8.48
C GLY A 444 -10.79 17.99 9.21
N LEU A 445 -10.44 17.22 10.23
CA LEU A 445 -11.45 16.72 11.16
C LEU A 445 -12.18 17.93 11.75
N PRO A 446 -13.53 17.93 11.77
CA PRO A 446 -14.29 19.01 12.42
C PRO A 446 -14.03 19.06 13.91
#